data_218cc227fc8003b7368a9160a7721a69
#
_entry.id   218cc227fc8003b7368a9160a7721a69
#
_cell.length_a   1.000
_cell.length_b   1.000
_cell.length_c   1.000
_cell.angle_alpha   90.00
_cell.angle_beta   90.00
_cell.angle_gamma   90.00
#
_symmetry.space_group_name_H-M   'P 1'
#
loop_
_entity.id
_entity.type
_entity.pdbx_description
1 polymer ?
#
loop_
_entity_poly.entity_id
_entity_poly.type
_entity_poly.pdbx_seq_one_letter_code
_entity_poly.pdbx_strand_id
1 'polypeptide(L)'
;DNFVDFVMEQNPDICVWAEAESRYRTDTSVKMAGCEEAYLPYNWDLLARRYGHQYVCIAGKRDTFPQVVTSKYPLRIVKRINGNGDDIVVVHGAGHVEVDVNGEKINIVTVHTYPFKYAYMAEDQKASAAENGGDVFRAAEMKYICEQTILEQDPQGKGNWMMVGDFNAVSRVDNWHLGRPDDDKA
;
A
#
# COMPACT_ATOMS: atom_id res chain seq x y z
N ASP A 1 -0.49 22.33 12.01
CA ASP A 1 -1.16 21.05 11.74
C ASP A 1 -0.17 19.91 12.01
N ASN A 2 -0.35 19.21 13.12
CA ASN A 2 0.61 18.24 13.66
C ASN A 2 1.12 17.23 12.63
N PHE A 3 0.27 16.80 11.70
CA PHE A 3 0.65 15.87 10.63
C PHE A 3 1.65 16.52 9.65
N VAL A 4 1.32 17.69 9.15
CA VAL A 4 2.19 18.42 8.20
C VAL A 4 3.51 18.81 8.86
N ASP A 5 3.45 19.31 10.11
CA ASP A 5 4.62 19.73 10.85
C ASP A 5 5.58 18.55 11.10
N PHE A 6 5.04 17.38 11.46
CA PHE A 6 5.82 16.15 11.61
C PHE A 6 6.51 15.74 10.29
N VAL A 7 5.77 15.72 9.18
CA VAL A 7 6.35 15.36 7.88
C VAL A 7 7.42 16.35 7.45
N MET A 8 7.20 17.65 7.66
CA MET A 8 8.19 18.68 7.36
C MET A 8 9.46 18.53 8.21
N GLU A 9 9.34 18.17 9.48
CA GLU A 9 10.48 17.92 10.36
C GLU A 9 11.33 16.74 9.88
N GLN A 10 10.69 15.66 9.42
CA GLN A 10 11.39 14.50 8.84
C GLN A 10 11.97 14.79 7.45
N ASN A 11 11.42 15.78 6.73
CA ASN A 11 11.82 16.19 5.39
C ASN A 11 12.05 15.04 4.39
N PRO A 12 11.14 14.07 4.29
CA PRO A 12 11.31 12.92 3.41
C PRO A 12 11.30 13.33 1.94
N ASP A 13 11.95 12.54 1.09
CA ASP A 13 11.92 12.74 -0.35
C ASP A 13 10.72 12.05 -1.01
N ILE A 14 10.29 10.92 -0.44
CA ILE A 14 9.15 10.12 -0.89
C ILE A 14 8.39 9.65 0.34
N CYS A 15 7.06 9.70 0.29
CA CYS A 15 6.19 9.10 1.31
C CYS A 15 5.24 8.09 0.67
N VAL A 16 5.01 7.01 1.37
CA VAL A 16 3.96 6.03 1.07
C VAL A 16 2.97 6.02 2.22
N TRP A 17 1.71 6.23 1.89
CA TRP A 17 0.62 6.34 2.85
C TRP A 17 -0.35 5.18 2.66
N ALA A 18 -0.53 4.37 3.70
CA ALA A 18 -1.58 3.37 3.76
C ALA A 18 -2.86 3.99 4.33
N GLU A 19 -4.02 3.38 4.04
CA GLU A 19 -5.31 3.89 4.50
C GLU A 19 -5.53 5.37 4.21
N ALA A 20 -5.06 5.80 3.05
CA ALA A 20 -5.01 7.20 2.65
C ALA A 20 -6.38 7.75 2.24
N GLU A 21 -7.41 7.44 3.01
CA GLU A 21 -8.74 7.98 2.83
C GLU A 21 -8.73 9.50 3.04
N SER A 22 -9.32 10.24 2.11
CA SER A 22 -9.43 11.68 2.26
C SER A 22 -10.57 12.06 3.20
N ARG A 23 -10.22 12.24 4.47
CA ARG A 23 -11.17 12.70 5.50
C ARG A 23 -11.37 14.22 5.54
N TYR A 24 -10.68 14.95 4.68
CA TYR A 24 -10.81 16.42 4.61
C TYR A 24 -12.13 16.88 3.99
N ARG A 25 -12.80 16.01 3.27
CA ARG A 25 -14.13 16.28 2.72
C ARG A 25 -15.17 15.46 3.46
N THR A 26 -15.99 16.15 4.18
CA THR A 26 -17.21 15.61 4.79
C THR A 26 -18.38 15.58 3.81
N ASP A 27 -18.22 16.19 2.65
CA ASP A 27 -19.25 16.22 1.60
C ASP A 27 -19.33 14.87 0.90
N THR A 28 -20.25 14.06 1.36
CA THR A 28 -20.54 12.73 0.81
C THR A 28 -21.07 12.77 -0.62
N SER A 29 -21.60 13.92 -1.08
CA SER A 29 -22.12 14.08 -2.43
C SER A 29 -21.03 13.93 -3.48
N VAL A 30 -19.80 14.32 -3.17
CA VAL A 30 -18.65 14.20 -4.06
C VAL A 30 -18.21 12.73 -4.23
N LYS A 31 -18.30 11.92 -3.18
CA LYS A 31 -18.05 10.47 -3.26
C LYS A 31 -19.12 9.76 -4.11
N MET A 32 -20.36 10.15 -3.97
CA MET A 32 -21.50 9.57 -4.70
C MET A 32 -21.50 9.90 -6.20
N ALA A 33 -20.80 10.94 -6.60
CA ALA A 33 -20.70 11.36 -8.01
C ALA A 33 -19.68 10.56 -8.86
N GLY A 34 -19.09 9.49 -8.32
CA GLY A 34 -18.08 8.71 -9.04
C GLY A 34 -16.74 9.43 -9.24
N CYS A 35 -16.48 10.48 -8.45
CA CYS A 35 -15.28 11.30 -8.52
C CYS A 35 -14.17 10.85 -7.58
N GLU A 36 -14.21 9.63 -7.09
CA GLU A 36 -13.28 9.15 -6.06
C GLU A 36 -11.82 9.25 -6.47
N GLU A 37 -11.51 8.95 -7.71
CA GLU A 37 -10.14 9.06 -8.21
C GLU A 37 -9.67 10.51 -8.38
N ALA A 38 -10.56 11.43 -8.71
CA ALA A 38 -10.27 12.85 -8.76
C ALA A 38 -10.26 13.48 -7.36
N TYR A 39 -11.08 12.96 -6.46
CA TYR A 39 -11.22 13.45 -5.11
C TYR A 39 -9.96 13.22 -4.25
N LEU A 40 -9.44 11.98 -4.23
CA LEU A 40 -8.26 11.66 -3.46
C LEU A 40 -6.99 12.38 -3.96
N PRO A 41 -6.65 12.37 -5.27
CA PRO A 41 -5.51 13.11 -5.78
C PRO A 41 -5.60 14.60 -5.49
N TYR A 42 -6.78 15.20 -5.64
CA TYR A 42 -6.97 16.63 -5.37
C TYR A 42 -6.64 17.00 -3.93
N ASN A 43 -7.17 16.24 -2.96
CA ASN A 43 -6.91 16.53 -1.55
C ASN A 43 -5.47 16.21 -1.15
N TRP A 44 -4.94 15.10 -1.62
CA TRP A 44 -3.57 14.72 -1.35
C TRP A 44 -2.56 15.62 -2.06
N ASP A 45 -2.88 16.13 -3.24
CA ASP A 45 -2.06 17.13 -3.91
C ASP A 45 -1.92 18.40 -3.09
N LEU A 46 -3.02 18.93 -2.57
CA LEU A 46 -3.01 20.10 -1.70
C LEU A 46 -2.27 19.83 -0.39
N LEU A 47 -2.47 18.67 0.22
CA LEU A 47 -1.82 18.28 1.46
C LEU A 47 -0.31 18.10 1.26
N ALA A 48 0.08 17.40 0.21
CA ALA A 48 1.47 17.10 -0.11
C ALA A 48 2.28 18.37 -0.36
N ARG A 49 1.72 19.35 -1.05
CA ARG A 49 2.37 20.66 -1.27
C ARG A 49 2.69 21.39 0.03
N ARG A 50 1.88 21.21 1.06
CA ARG A 50 2.11 21.85 2.37
C ARG A 50 3.39 21.36 3.04
N TYR A 51 3.83 20.13 2.75
CA TYR A 51 5.11 19.58 3.24
C TYR A 51 6.17 19.40 2.15
N GLY A 52 5.98 20.07 0.98
CA GLY A 52 7.02 20.19 -0.03
C GLY A 52 7.01 19.15 -1.15
N HIS A 53 6.03 18.23 -1.18
CA HIS A 53 5.90 17.26 -2.27
C HIS A 53 5.03 17.81 -3.40
N GLN A 54 5.56 17.74 -4.63
CA GLN A 54 4.87 18.25 -5.82
C GLN A 54 4.15 17.17 -6.62
N TYR A 55 4.51 15.90 -6.41
CA TYR A 55 4.00 14.79 -7.18
C TYR A 55 3.21 13.85 -6.27
N VAL A 56 2.03 13.43 -6.74
CA VAL A 56 1.11 12.58 -5.99
C VAL A 56 0.45 11.58 -6.93
N CYS A 57 0.31 10.34 -6.49
CA CYS A 57 -0.55 9.38 -7.17
C CYS A 57 -1.26 8.45 -6.19
N ILE A 58 -2.45 7.97 -6.56
CA ILE A 58 -3.09 6.81 -5.94
C ILE A 58 -2.44 5.57 -6.55
N ALA A 59 -1.66 4.85 -5.76
CA ALA A 59 -0.94 3.67 -6.18
C ALA A 59 -1.84 2.43 -6.15
N GLY A 60 -2.07 1.87 -4.97
CA GLY A 60 -3.01 0.77 -4.79
C GLY A 60 -4.39 1.27 -4.40
N LYS A 61 -5.42 0.76 -5.07
CA LYS A 61 -6.81 1.06 -4.73
C LYS A 61 -7.71 -0.04 -5.27
N ARG A 62 -8.39 -0.72 -4.39
CA ARG A 62 -9.50 -1.61 -4.72
C ARG A 62 -10.76 -1.29 -3.91
N ASP A 63 -10.58 -0.80 -2.71
CA ASP A 63 -11.65 -0.44 -1.79
C ASP A 63 -11.49 0.98 -1.22
N THR A 64 -11.99 1.24 -0.03
CA THR A 64 -11.93 2.55 0.65
C THR A 64 -10.62 2.79 1.42
N PHE A 65 -9.65 1.88 1.33
CA PHE A 65 -8.33 1.98 1.97
C PHE A 65 -7.20 2.13 0.95
N PRO A 66 -7.20 3.21 0.13
CA PRO A 66 -6.20 3.38 -0.92
C PRO A 66 -4.81 3.62 -0.33
N GLN A 67 -3.80 3.34 -1.16
CA GLN A 67 -2.42 3.71 -0.88
C GLN A 67 -2.04 4.88 -1.78
N VAL A 68 -1.46 5.90 -1.20
CA VAL A 68 -1.02 7.10 -1.90
C VAL A 68 0.50 7.23 -1.80
N VAL A 69 1.13 7.59 -2.91
CA VAL A 69 2.55 7.96 -2.94
C VAL A 69 2.66 9.45 -3.22
N THR A 70 3.44 10.13 -2.41
CA THR A 70 3.80 11.54 -2.62
C THR A 70 5.31 11.69 -2.70
N SER A 71 5.81 12.62 -3.54
CA SER A 71 7.23 12.74 -3.80
C SER A 71 7.63 14.17 -4.16
N LYS A 72 8.88 14.53 -3.84
CA LYS A 72 9.56 15.71 -4.39
C LYS A 72 9.94 15.51 -5.86
N TYR A 73 10.09 14.26 -6.30
CA TYR A 73 10.53 13.87 -7.64
C TYR A 73 9.37 13.38 -8.51
N PRO A 74 9.51 13.48 -9.84
CA PRO A 74 8.51 12.95 -10.76
C PRO A 74 8.20 11.48 -10.51
N LEU A 75 6.94 11.12 -10.53
CA LEU A 75 6.48 9.76 -10.38
C LEU A 75 5.39 9.40 -11.39
N ARG A 76 5.27 8.12 -11.68
CA ARG A 76 4.19 7.56 -12.50
C ARG A 76 3.72 6.22 -11.99
N ILE A 77 2.45 5.94 -12.16
CA ILE A 77 1.90 4.60 -11.95
C ILE A 77 2.31 3.72 -13.13
N VAL A 78 2.92 2.60 -12.83
CA VAL A 78 3.26 1.56 -13.81
C VAL A 78 2.12 0.56 -13.91
N LYS A 79 1.63 0.06 -12.75
CA LYS A 79 0.60 -0.97 -12.70
C LYS A 79 -0.20 -0.88 -11.39
N ARG A 80 -1.52 -1.11 -11.46
CA ARG A 80 -2.36 -1.41 -10.29
C ARG A 80 -2.70 -2.88 -10.27
N ILE A 81 -2.68 -3.48 -9.10
CA ILE A 81 -2.85 -4.91 -8.88
C ILE A 81 -4.02 -5.13 -7.93
N ASN A 82 -5.12 -5.70 -8.43
CA ASN A 82 -6.34 -5.94 -7.68
C ASN A 82 -6.68 -7.44 -7.55
N GLY A 83 -5.88 -8.30 -8.17
CA GLY A 83 -6.13 -9.73 -8.30
C GLY A 83 -6.39 -10.15 -9.75
N ASN A 84 -6.75 -11.40 -9.95
CA ASN A 84 -7.11 -11.96 -11.27
C ASN A 84 -8.63 -12.12 -11.47
N GLY A 85 -9.42 -11.75 -10.48
CA GLY A 85 -10.87 -11.80 -10.52
C GLY A 85 -11.49 -13.11 -10.05
N ASP A 86 -10.80 -14.25 -10.22
CA ASP A 86 -11.35 -15.57 -9.93
C ASP A 86 -10.72 -16.18 -8.65
N ASP A 87 -9.42 -16.43 -8.68
CA ASP A 87 -8.73 -17.20 -7.64
C ASP A 87 -7.99 -16.33 -6.63
N ILE A 88 -7.49 -15.18 -7.07
CA ILE A 88 -6.68 -14.28 -6.26
C ILE A 88 -7.32 -12.89 -6.18
N VAL A 89 -7.50 -12.46 -4.96
CA VAL A 89 -7.94 -11.10 -4.61
C VAL A 89 -6.82 -10.40 -3.86
N VAL A 90 -6.47 -9.18 -4.25
CA VAL A 90 -5.64 -8.27 -3.47
C VAL A 90 -6.61 -7.30 -2.79
N VAL A 91 -6.86 -7.52 -1.48
CA VAL A 91 -8.06 -7.00 -0.80
C VAL A 91 -8.14 -5.48 -0.85
N HIS A 92 -7.08 -4.77 -0.53
CA HIS A 92 -7.03 -3.31 -0.60
C HIS A 92 -6.39 -2.78 -1.88
N GLY A 93 -5.99 -3.68 -2.78
CA GLY A 93 -5.20 -3.36 -3.96
C GLY A 93 -3.72 -3.15 -3.61
N ALA A 94 -2.89 -3.20 -4.63
CA ALA A 94 -1.49 -2.81 -4.57
C ALA A 94 -1.13 -1.96 -5.79
N GLY A 95 -0.02 -1.24 -5.76
CA GLY A 95 0.41 -0.40 -6.87
C GLY A 95 1.90 -0.46 -7.10
N HIS A 96 2.30 -0.54 -8.36
CA HIS A 96 3.69 -0.31 -8.78
C HIS A 96 3.83 1.13 -9.26
N VAL A 97 4.67 1.88 -8.60
CA VAL A 97 5.01 3.28 -8.91
C VAL A 97 6.51 3.38 -9.22
N GLU A 98 6.84 4.06 -10.30
CA GLU A 98 8.22 4.43 -10.61
C GLU A 98 8.43 5.89 -10.23
N VAL A 99 9.50 6.17 -9.48
CA VAL A 99 9.94 7.53 -9.12
C VAL A 99 11.29 7.79 -9.81
N ASP A 100 11.39 8.92 -10.48
CA ASP A 100 12.63 9.35 -11.15
C ASP A 100 13.40 10.32 -10.23
N VAL A 101 14.44 9.80 -9.57
CA VAL A 101 15.30 10.58 -8.69
C VAL A 101 16.55 11.00 -9.46
N ASN A 102 16.48 12.17 -10.10
CA ASN A 102 17.61 12.74 -10.88
C ASN A 102 18.14 11.82 -11.99
N GLY A 103 17.25 11.08 -12.66
CA GLY A 103 17.60 10.14 -13.73
C GLY A 103 17.74 8.70 -13.27
N GLU A 104 17.79 8.44 -11.97
CA GLU A 104 17.78 7.10 -11.39
C GLU A 104 16.35 6.68 -11.07
N LYS A 105 15.96 5.50 -11.51
CA LYS A 105 14.62 4.97 -11.30
C LYS A 105 14.55 4.13 -10.04
N ILE A 106 13.61 4.48 -9.16
CA ILE A 106 13.25 3.70 -7.99
C ILE A 106 11.85 3.13 -8.21
N ASN A 107 11.72 1.83 -8.13
CA ASN A 107 10.44 1.13 -8.24
C ASN A 107 9.88 0.87 -6.84
N ILE A 108 8.69 1.38 -6.58
CA ILE A 108 7.99 1.24 -5.31
C ILE A 108 6.74 0.40 -5.53
N VAL A 109 6.65 -0.72 -4.84
CA VAL A 109 5.42 -1.51 -4.76
C VAL A 109 4.73 -1.18 -3.45
N THR A 110 3.57 -0.54 -3.54
CA THR A 110 2.76 -0.26 -2.34
C THR A 110 1.90 -1.46 -2.01
N VAL A 111 1.79 -1.78 -0.74
CA VAL A 111 0.97 -2.90 -0.26
C VAL A 111 0.13 -2.49 0.94
N HIS A 112 -1.05 -3.09 1.02
CA HIS A 112 -1.88 -3.11 2.21
C HIS A 112 -2.61 -4.46 2.18
N THR A 113 -2.09 -5.43 2.90
CA THR A 113 -2.59 -6.80 2.84
C THR A 113 -3.77 -7.03 3.78
N TYR A 114 -4.43 -8.15 3.63
CA TYR A 114 -5.61 -8.53 4.39
C TYR A 114 -5.35 -8.57 5.91
N PRO A 115 -6.18 -7.90 6.76
CA PRO A 115 -5.82 -7.68 8.16
C PRO A 115 -6.28 -8.77 9.14
N PHE A 116 -7.17 -9.70 8.73
CA PHE A 116 -7.78 -10.63 9.66
C PHE A 116 -7.04 -11.97 9.77
N LYS A 117 -7.32 -12.73 10.86
CA LYS A 117 -6.72 -14.03 11.11
C LYS A 117 -7.33 -15.18 10.29
N TYR A 118 -8.58 -15.02 9.86
CA TYR A 118 -9.30 -15.99 9.00
C TYR A 118 -9.12 -15.64 7.53
N ALA A 119 -9.28 -16.61 6.65
CA ALA A 119 -9.21 -16.39 5.22
C ALA A 119 -10.33 -15.45 4.72
N TYR A 120 -10.04 -14.72 3.66
CA TYR A 120 -11.01 -13.83 3.03
C TYR A 120 -12.24 -14.61 2.56
N MET A 121 -13.43 -14.12 2.93
CA MET A 121 -14.73 -14.76 2.62
C MET A 121 -14.91 -16.19 3.16
N ALA A 122 -14.17 -16.58 4.21
CA ALA A 122 -14.36 -17.88 4.85
C ALA A 122 -15.77 -18.04 5.43
N GLU A 123 -16.44 -19.16 5.13
CA GLU A 123 -17.77 -19.48 5.68
C GLU A 123 -17.72 -19.69 7.20
N ASP A 124 -16.74 -20.44 7.70
CA ASP A 124 -16.44 -20.60 9.12
C ASP A 124 -15.15 -19.83 9.46
N GLN A 125 -15.31 -18.58 9.87
CA GLN A 125 -14.19 -17.71 10.25
C GLN A 125 -13.41 -18.23 11.45
N LYS A 126 -14.08 -18.91 12.42
CA LYS A 126 -13.43 -19.43 13.61
C LYS A 126 -12.54 -20.63 13.28
N ALA A 127 -13.02 -21.55 12.47
CA ALA A 127 -12.24 -22.68 12.00
C ALA A 127 -11.06 -22.19 11.14
N SER A 128 -11.31 -21.31 10.20
CA SER A 128 -10.27 -20.72 9.33
C SER A 128 -9.19 -19.97 10.12
N ALA A 129 -9.57 -19.24 11.18
CA ALA A 129 -8.60 -18.57 12.04
C ALA A 129 -7.74 -19.57 12.84
N ALA A 130 -8.31 -20.70 13.26
CA ALA A 130 -7.58 -21.78 13.95
C ALA A 130 -6.54 -22.45 13.02
N GLU A 131 -6.77 -22.43 11.73
CA GLU A 131 -5.88 -22.97 10.69
C GLU A 131 -4.92 -21.91 10.11
N ASN A 132 -4.83 -20.71 10.71
CA ASN A 132 -4.07 -19.57 10.20
C ASN A 132 -4.47 -19.14 8.77
N GLY A 133 -5.76 -19.23 8.46
CA GLY A 133 -6.26 -18.96 7.12
C GLY A 133 -5.94 -17.54 6.61
N GLY A 134 -5.87 -16.54 7.50
CA GLY A 134 -5.46 -15.19 7.16
C GLY A 134 -4.00 -15.10 6.69
N ASP A 135 -3.09 -15.83 7.32
CA ASP A 135 -1.67 -15.87 6.91
C ASP A 135 -1.51 -16.56 5.56
N VAL A 136 -2.24 -17.67 5.35
CA VAL A 136 -2.26 -18.35 4.05
C VAL A 136 -2.76 -17.42 2.96
N PHE A 137 -3.83 -16.66 3.26
CA PHE A 137 -4.38 -15.70 2.32
C PHE A 137 -3.40 -14.55 2.02
N ARG A 138 -2.79 -13.93 3.04
CA ARG A 138 -1.76 -12.88 2.86
C ARG A 138 -0.56 -13.38 2.05
N ALA A 139 -0.11 -14.60 2.30
CA ALA A 139 0.97 -15.20 1.52
C ALA A 139 0.62 -15.32 0.03
N ALA A 140 -0.62 -15.68 -0.29
CA ALA A 140 -1.11 -15.74 -1.66
C ALA A 140 -1.20 -14.34 -2.30
N GLU A 141 -1.70 -13.33 -1.57
CA GLU A 141 -1.68 -11.94 -2.03
C GLU A 141 -0.26 -11.48 -2.35
N MET A 142 0.67 -11.65 -1.41
CA MET A 142 2.05 -11.23 -1.56
C MET A 142 2.75 -11.91 -2.73
N LYS A 143 2.56 -13.22 -2.87
CA LYS A 143 3.08 -13.97 -4.02
C LYS A 143 2.58 -13.38 -5.32
N TYR A 144 1.27 -13.17 -5.44
CA TYR A 144 0.66 -12.61 -6.64
C TYR A 144 1.18 -11.19 -6.93
N ILE A 145 1.28 -10.32 -5.92
CA ILE A 145 1.83 -8.97 -6.08
C ILE A 145 3.27 -9.02 -6.58
N CYS A 146 4.12 -9.88 -6.03
CA CYS A 146 5.50 -10.05 -6.48
C CYS A 146 5.58 -10.55 -7.93
N GLU A 147 4.75 -11.53 -8.30
CA GLU A 147 4.68 -12.07 -9.67
C GLU A 147 4.26 -11.00 -10.67
N GLN A 148 3.32 -10.12 -10.28
CA GLN A 148 2.81 -9.06 -11.14
C GLN A 148 3.67 -7.79 -11.17
N THR A 149 4.73 -7.71 -10.39
CA THR A 149 5.61 -6.54 -10.26
C THR A 149 7.08 -6.93 -10.43
N ILE A 150 7.77 -7.24 -9.36
CA ILE A 150 9.22 -7.44 -9.34
C ILE A 150 9.63 -8.58 -10.30
N LEU A 151 8.98 -9.73 -10.20
CA LEU A 151 9.35 -10.91 -10.99
C LEU A 151 9.02 -10.77 -12.48
N GLU A 152 7.95 -10.04 -12.81
CA GLU A 152 7.59 -9.73 -14.21
C GLU A 152 8.53 -8.70 -14.83
N GLN A 153 8.86 -7.64 -14.07
CA GLN A 153 9.54 -6.46 -14.60
C GLN A 153 11.07 -6.56 -14.51
N ASP A 154 11.56 -7.29 -13.52
CA ASP A 154 13.00 -7.42 -13.25
C ASP A 154 13.38 -8.85 -12.80
N PRO A 155 13.20 -9.84 -13.67
CA PRO A 155 13.50 -11.24 -13.33
C PRO A 155 14.99 -11.49 -13.00
N GLN A 156 15.86 -10.53 -13.26
CA GLN A 156 17.29 -10.60 -12.97
C GLN A 156 17.69 -9.86 -11.68
N GLY A 157 16.75 -9.15 -11.04
CA GLY A 157 16.98 -8.42 -9.80
C GLY A 157 18.01 -7.28 -9.92
N LYS A 158 18.03 -6.57 -11.04
CA LYS A 158 19.01 -5.50 -11.30
C LYS A 158 18.49 -4.10 -11.00
N GLY A 159 17.19 -3.94 -10.86
CA GLY A 159 16.55 -2.67 -10.58
C GLY A 159 16.58 -2.29 -9.10
N ASN A 160 16.29 -1.03 -8.83
CA ASN A 160 16.10 -0.53 -7.47
C ASN A 160 14.62 -0.74 -7.08
N TRP A 161 14.34 -1.72 -6.25
CA TRP A 161 13.01 -2.06 -5.81
C TRP A 161 12.81 -1.88 -4.31
N MET A 162 11.67 -1.35 -3.94
CA MET A 162 11.19 -1.27 -2.56
C MET A 162 9.74 -1.74 -2.51
N MET A 163 9.42 -2.54 -1.51
CA MET A 163 8.04 -2.87 -1.19
C MET A 163 7.69 -2.25 0.16
N VAL A 164 6.66 -1.41 0.19
CA VAL A 164 6.37 -0.53 1.32
C VAL A 164 4.87 -0.49 1.59
N GLY A 165 4.48 -0.54 2.86
CA GLY A 165 3.09 -0.42 3.25
C GLY A 165 2.76 -1.19 4.51
N ASP A 166 1.48 -1.47 4.71
CA ASP A 166 1.00 -2.31 5.80
C ASP A 166 0.87 -3.77 5.34
N PHE A 167 1.75 -4.60 5.85
CA PHE A 167 1.76 -6.04 5.55
C PHE A 167 0.78 -6.83 6.41
N ASN A 168 0.20 -6.23 7.44
CA ASN A 168 -0.67 -6.91 8.41
C ASN A 168 -0.08 -8.23 8.92
N ALA A 169 1.24 -8.28 9.02
CA ALA A 169 2.01 -9.43 9.44
C ALA A 169 3.16 -9.00 10.34
N VAL A 170 3.48 -9.83 11.31
CA VAL A 170 4.56 -9.56 12.26
C VAL A 170 5.90 -9.95 11.63
N SER A 171 6.88 -9.06 11.75
CA SER A 171 8.24 -9.36 11.34
C SER A 171 8.92 -10.26 12.38
N ARG A 172 9.35 -11.46 11.97
CA ARG A 172 10.11 -12.36 12.86
C ARG A 172 11.43 -11.74 13.33
N VAL A 173 12.04 -10.92 12.49
CA VAL A 173 13.28 -10.21 12.84
C VAL A 173 13.03 -9.19 13.93
N ASP A 174 11.95 -8.40 13.79
CA ASP A 174 11.59 -7.39 14.78
C ASP A 174 11.13 -8.05 16.08
N ASN A 175 10.37 -9.14 16.01
CA ASN A 175 9.97 -9.91 17.18
C ASN A 175 11.17 -10.46 17.95
N TRP A 176 12.18 -10.95 17.23
CA TRP A 176 13.43 -11.39 17.85
C TRP A 176 14.13 -10.25 18.58
N HIS A 177 14.26 -9.07 17.96
CA HIS A 177 14.86 -7.90 18.56
C HIS A 177 14.06 -7.36 19.75
N LEU A 178 12.74 -7.50 19.71
CA LEU A 178 11.85 -7.09 20.83
C LEU A 178 11.78 -8.14 21.94
N GLY A 179 12.52 -9.25 21.86
CA GLY A 179 12.47 -10.35 22.82
C GLY A 179 11.17 -11.14 22.81
N ARG A 180 10.48 -11.19 21.69
CA ARG A 180 9.22 -11.90 21.47
C ARG A 180 9.32 -12.93 20.34
N PRO A 181 10.31 -13.84 20.34
CA PRO A 181 10.59 -14.73 19.20
C PRO A 181 9.44 -15.68 18.84
N ASP A 182 8.56 -15.96 19.81
CA ASP A 182 7.43 -16.88 19.64
C ASP A 182 6.09 -16.17 19.35
N ASP A 183 6.11 -14.86 19.17
CA ASP A 183 4.91 -14.06 18.87
C ASP A 183 4.60 -14.11 17.37
N ASP A 184 4.53 -15.35 16.85
CA ASP A 184 4.15 -15.64 15.45
C ASP A 184 2.63 -15.54 15.22
N LYS A 185 1.89 -15.12 16.23
CA LYS A 185 0.42 -15.15 16.23
C LYS A 185 -0.13 -13.74 16.29
N ALA A 186 0.10 -12.99 15.21
CA ALA A 186 -0.69 -11.77 15.00
C ALA A 186 -1.98 -12.12 14.28
#